data_7db021aa0f1bd1ea380c57de254482c4
#
_entry.id   7db021aa0f1bd1ea380c57de254482c4
#
_cell.length_a   1.000
_cell.length_b   1.000
_cell.length_c   1.000
_cell.angle_alpha   90.00
_cell.angle_beta   90.00
_cell.angle_gamma   90.00
#
_symmetry.space_group_name_H-M   'P 1'
#
loop_
_entity.id
_entity.type
_entity.pdbx_description
1 polymer ?
#
loop_
_entity_poly.entity_id
_entity_poly.type
_entity_poly.pdbx_seq_one_letter_code
_entity_poly.pdbx_strand_id
1 'polypeptide(L)'
;AQLDVQQAQIQASKAQVDKADVQLNYTDVKAPIAGIVDVSAARQGEVVQPGQAIVTLINPDDLWVRADVEETYIDRIKLGDKMEVRLPSGETREGTVFYRAVDADYATQRDVSRTKRDIKTFEIRLRCDNKDRALAVGMTAYVILPLQDTGAAPAPAPQ
;
A
#
# COMPACT_ATOMS: atom_id res chain seq x y z
N ALA A 1 -28.58 50.80 -10.25
CA ALA A 1 -28.45 50.34 -11.65
C ALA A 1 -27.00 50.48 -12.19
N GLN A 2 -26.39 51.69 -12.18
CA GLN A 2 -24.99 51.82 -12.71
C GLN A 2 -23.95 51.19 -11.81
N LEU A 3 -24.08 51.29 -10.48
CA LEU A 3 -23.18 50.66 -9.51
C LEU A 3 -23.24 49.14 -9.61
N ASP A 4 -24.41 48.55 -9.80
CA ASP A 4 -24.59 47.11 -9.91
C ASP A 4 -23.90 46.53 -11.17
N VAL A 5 -24.00 47.30 -12.29
CA VAL A 5 -23.32 46.94 -13.54
C VAL A 5 -21.78 46.97 -13.37
N GLN A 6 -21.28 48.02 -12.69
CA GLN A 6 -19.84 48.12 -12.42
C GLN A 6 -19.34 47.01 -11.48
N GLN A 7 -20.14 46.68 -10.46
CA GLN A 7 -19.80 45.57 -9.57
C GLN A 7 -19.77 44.22 -10.32
N ALA A 8 -20.75 43.98 -11.18
CA ALA A 8 -20.77 42.78 -12.02
C ALA A 8 -19.55 42.70 -12.96
N GLN A 9 -19.14 43.84 -13.53
CA GLN A 9 -17.96 43.94 -14.38
C GLN A 9 -16.68 43.64 -13.60
N ILE A 10 -16.56 44.15 -12.37
CA ILE A 10 -15.41 43.85 -11.49
C ILE A 10 -15.37 42.37 -11.14
N GLN A 11 -16.52 41.76 -10.82
CA GLN A 11 -16.58 40.31 -10.53
C GLN A 11 -16.20 39.47 -11.75
N ALA A 12 -16.69 39.85 -12.93
CA ALA A 12 -16.32 39.16 -14.18
C ALA A 12 -14.80 39.22 -14.46
N SER A 13 -14.20 40.40 -14.25
CA SER A 13 -12.77 40.62 -14.42
C SER A 13 -11.96 39.80 -13.38
N LYS A 14 -12.40 39.76 -12.12
CA LYS A 14 -11.77 38.93 -11.09
C LYS A 14 -11.83 37.45 -11.45
N ALA A 15 -12.99 36.95 -11.90
CA ALA A 15 -13.10 35.55 -12.34
C ALA A 15 -12.17 35.20 -13.51
N GLN A 16 -11.89 36.15 -14.39
CA GLN A 16 -10.90 35.96 -15.47
C GLN A 16 -9.46 35.88 -14.92
N VAL A 17 -9.11 36.72 -13.95
CA VAL A 17 -7.80 36.66 -13.27
C VAL A 17 -7.65 35.33 -12.54
N ASP A 18 -8.64 34.95 -11.73
CA ASP A 18 -8.62 33.69 -10.99
C ASP A 18 -8.43 32.48 -11.92
N LYS A 19 -9.11 32.51 -13.09
CA LYS A 19 -8.93 31.46 -14.11
C LYS A 19 -7.51 31.43 -14.68
N ALA A 20 -6.92 32.59 -14.94
CA ALA A 20 -5.55 32.69 -15.43
C ALA A 20 -4.54 32.21 -14.38
N ASP A 21 -4.76 32.54 -13.11
CA ASP A 21 -3.94 32.10 -11.97
C ASP A 21 -3.99 30.58 -11.81
N VAL A 22 -5.17 29.97 -11.95
CA VAL A 22 -5.31 28.50 -11.94
C VAL A 22 -4.53 27.87 -13.09
N GLN A 23 -4.59 28.45 -14.29
CA GLN A 23 -3.83 27.94 -15.44
C GLN A 23 -2.32 28.07 -15.22
N LEU A 24 -1.88 29.16 -14.62
CA LEU A 24 -0.48 29.35 -14.26
C LEU A 24 -0.04 28.34 -13.21
N ASN A 25 -0.85 28.08 -12.18
CA ASN A 25 -0.54 27.08 -11.15
C ASN A 25 -0.40 25.65 -11.72
N TYR A 26 -1.10 25.32 -12.81
CA TYR A 26 -0.94 24.03 -13.49
C TYR A 26 0.40 23.88 -14.22
N THR A 27 1.12 24.97 -14.46
CA THR A 27 2.48 24.88 -15.05
C THR A 27 3.55 24.49 -14.02
N ASP A 28 3.25 24.60 -12.74
CA ASP A 28 4.14 24.23 -11.63
C ASP A 28 3.62 22.97 -10.93
N VAL A 29 4.17 21.81 -11.30
CA VAL A 29 3.78 20.51 -10.75
C VAL A 29 4.55 20.24 -9.47
N LYS A 30 3.85 20.32 -8.33
CA LYS A 30 4.43 20.10 -7.00
C LYS A 30 4.19 18.67 -6.52
N ALA A 31 5.17 18.15 -5.76
CA ALA A 31 5.02 16.86 -5.07
C ALA A 31 3.93 16.96 -4.01
N PRO A 32 2.88 16.11 -4.05
CA PRO A 32 1.80 16.13 -3.06
C PRO A 32 2.22 15.56 -1.70
N ILE A 33 3.28 14.77 -1.67
CA ILE A 33 3.79 14.10 -0.46
C ILE A 33 5.32 14.22 -0.41
N ALA A 34 5.86 14.12 0.79
CA ALA A 34 7.29 13.87 0.96
C ALA A 34 7.59 12.41 0.60
N GLY A 35 8.66 12.17 -0.16
CA GLY A 35 8.98 10.83 -0.61
C GLY A 35 10.23 10.77 -1.47
N ILE A 36 10.50 9.59 -1.98
CA ILE A 36 11.61 9.30 -2.90
C ILE A 36 11.04 9.15 -4.30
N VAL A 37 11.71 9.74 -5.29
CA VAL A 37 11.38 9.53 -6.70
C VAL A 37 11.81 8.12 -7.10
N ASP A 38 10.85 7.29 -7.44
CA ASP A 38 11.09 5.93 -7.91
C ASP A 38 11.28 5.90 -9.43
N VAL A 39 10.33 6.49 -10.15
CA VAL A 39 10.36 6.54 -11.61
C VAL A 39 10.12 7.97 -12.08
N SER A 40 11.02 8.46 -12.96
CA SER A 40 10.79 9.65 -13.77
C SER A 40 10.25 9.20 -15.13
N ALA A 41 8.93 9.23 -15.29
CA ALA A 41 8.26 8.74 -16.49
C ALA A 41 8.36 9.71 -17.67
N ALA A 42 8.46 11.02 -17.40
CA ALA A 42 8.63 12.05 -18.40
C ALA A 42 10.01 12.71 -18.32
N ARG A 43 10.59 13.05 -19.45
CA ARG A 43 11.89 13.72 -19.54
C ARG A 43 11.73 15.18 -19.96
N GLN A 44 12.72 15.98 -19.66
CA GLN A 44 12.76 17.38 -20.10
C GLN A 44 12.69 17.47 -21.64
N GLY A 45 11.78 18.30 -22.14
CA GLY A 45 11.53 18.47 -23.57
C GLY A 45 10.47 17.54 -24.15
N GLU A 46 9.91 16.64 -23.34
CA GLU A 46 8.83 15.74 -23.74
C GLU A 46 7.46 16.40 -23.57
N VAL A 47 6.55 16.14 -24.50
CA VAL A 47 5.16 16.61 -24.43
C VAL A 47 4.34 15.60 -23.67
N VAL A 48 3.76 16.01 -22.55
CA VAL A 48 2.89 15.18 -21.72
C VAL A 48 1.43 15.49 -21.95
N GLN A 49 0.58 14.47 -21.88
CA GLN A 49 -0.86 14.61 -22.01
C GLN A 49 -1.50 14.85 -20.63
N PRO A 50 -2.66 15.52 -20.56
CA PRO A 50 -3.41 15.62 -19.33
C PRO A 50 -3.71 14.25 -18.72
N GLY A 51 -3.37 14.07 -17.43
CA GLY A 51 -3.52 12.79 -16.73
C GLY A 51 -2.36 11.80 -16.89
N GLN A 52 -1.35 12.13 -17.68
CA GLN A 52 -0.15 11.31 -17.81
C GLN A 52 0.71 11.46 -16.56
N ALA A 53 1.15 10.32 -16.02
CA ALA A 53 2.10 10.31 -14.92
C ALA A 53 3.47 10.81 -15.38
N ILE A 54 4.05 11.77 -14.67
CA ILE A 54 5.38 12.33 -14.96
C ILE A 54 6.44 11.82 -13.99
N VAL A 55 6.06 11.59 -12.74
CA VAL A 55 6.93 11.10 -11.67
C VAL A 55 6.14 10.15 -10.78
N THR A 56 6.75 9.06 -10.36
CA THR A 56 6.23 8.19 -9.31
C THR A 56 6.98 8.46 -8.02
N LEU A 57 6.24 8.81 -6.97
CA LEU A 57 6.78 9.06 -5.62
C LEU A 57 6.41 7.90 -4.71
N ILE A 58 7.38 7.43 -3.94
CA ILE A 58 7.18 6.43 -2.89
C ILE A 58 7.45 7.09 -1.54
N ASN A 59 6.51 6.92 -0.61
CA ASN A 59 6.73 7.28 0.78
C ASN A 59 7.37 6.07 1.50
N PRO A 60 8.65 6.14 1.88
CA PRO A 60 9.33 5.02 2.53
C PRO A 60 8.86 4.80 3.97
N ASP A 61 8.18 5.78 4.57
CA ASP A 61 7.68 5.70 5.94
C ASP A 61 6.28 5.07 6.03
N ASP A 62 5.61 4.84 4.89
CA ASP A 62 4.29 4.20 4.82
C ASP A 62 4.33 2.94 3.97
N LEU A 63 5.23 2.03 4.31
CA LEU A 63 5.32 0.71 3.69
C LEU A 63 4.55 -0.33 4.51
N TRP A 64 4.04 -1.32 3.80
CA TRP A 64 3.41 -2.48 4.44
C TRP A 64 3.88 -3.77 3.81
N VAL A 65 3.84 -4.83 4.60
CA VAL A 65 4.09 -6.20 4.14
C VAL A 65 2.75 -6.83 3.77
N ARG A 66 2.65 -7.34 2.55
CA ARG A 66 1.53 -8.15 2.09
C ARG A 66 1.86 -9.62 2.30
N ALA A 67 0.96 -10.37 2.91
CA ALA A 67 1.07 -11.80 3.04
C ALA A 67 -0.25 -12.49 2.71
N ASP A 68 -0.16 -13.64 2.07
CA ASP A 68 -1.31 -14.47 1.75
C ASP A 68 -1.35 -15.64 2.74
N VAL A 69 -2.41 -15.70 3.53
CA VAL A 69 -2.61 -16.69 4.61
C VAL A 69 -3.63 -17.72 4.19
N GLU A 70 -3.34 -18.99 4.41
CA GLU A 70 -4.26 -20.09 4.13
C GLU A 70 -5.56 -19.97 4.96
N GLU A 71 -6.68 -20.40 4.39
CA GLU A 71 -8.01 -20.38 5.01
C GLU A 71 -8.02 -21.02 6.41
N THR A 72 -7.20 -22.05 6.61
CA THR A 72 -7.08 -22.79 7.89
C THR A 72 -6.60 -21.92 9.06
N TYR A 73 -5.88 -20.82 8.77
CA TYR A 73 -5.27 -19.98 9.80
C TYR A 73 -5.86 -18.59 9.90
N ILE A 74 -6.66 -18.16 8.90
CA ILE A 74 -7.15 -16.78 8.82
C ILE A 74 -8.13 -16.43 9.94
N ASP A 75 -8.87 -17.40 10.45
CA ASP A 75 -9.84 -17.22 11.55
C ASP A 75 -9.16 -16.77 12.86
N ARG A 76 -7.89 -17.12 13.03
CA ARG A 76 -7.08 -16.79 14.22
C ARG A 76 -6.47 -15.41 14.16
N ILE A 77 -6.44 -14.78 12.98
CA ILE A 77 -5.82 -13.49 12.75
C ILE A 77 -6.88 -12.38 12.86
N LYS A 78 -6.62 -11.42 13.74
CA LYS A 78 -7.48 -10.25 13.96
C LYS A 78 -6.76 -8.98 13.56
N LEU A 79 -7.56 -7.95 13.25
CA LEU A 79 -7.02 -6.60 13.07
C LEU A 79 -6.38 -6.12 14.40
N GLY A 80 -5.17 -5.59 14.30
CA GLY A 80 -4.39 -5.15 15.45
C GLY A 80 -3.43 -6.21 16.01
N ASP A 81 -3.49 -7.45 15.53
CA ASP A 81 -2.55 -8.47 15.97
C ASP A 81 -1.12 -8.11 15.56
N LYS A 82 -0.18 -8.42 16.43
CA LYS A 82 1.25 -8.24 16.23
C LYS A 82 1.86 -9.56 15.77
N MET A 83 2.59 -9.49 14.69
CA MET A 83 3.25 -10.66 14.09
C MET A 83 4.69 -10.33 13.78
N GLU A 84 5.52 -11.36 13.84
CA GLU A 84 6.92 -11.28 13.47
C GLU A 84 7.07 -11.34 11.95
N VAL A 85 7.77 -10.36 11.40
CA VAL A 85 8.12 -10.27 9.98
C VAL A 85 9.61 -10.47 9.84
N ARG A 86 10.02 -11.54 9.20
CA ARG A 86 11.42 -11.85 8.93
C ARG A 86 11.80 -11.41 7.53
N LEU A 87 12.88 -10.64 7.44
CA LEU A 87 13.47 -10.17 6.20
C LEU A 87 14.42 -11.22 5.61
N PRO A 88 14.74 -11.16 4.32
CA PRO A 88 15.73 -12.04 3.68
C PRO A 88 17.13 -11.92 4.31
N SER A 89 17.45 -10.79 4.91
CA SER A 89 18.69 -10.56 5.67
C SER A 89 18.78 -11.38 6.96
N GLY A 90 17.66 -12.00 7.41
CA GLY A 90 17.55 -12.68 8.70
C GLY A 90 17.09 -11.79 9.84
N GLU A 91 17.00 -10.48 9.62
CA GLU A 91 16.46 -9.53 10.59
C GLU A 91 14.96 -9.74 10.77
N THR A 92 14.49 -9.64 12.02
CA THR A 92 13.07 -9.74 12.35
C THR A 92 12.53 -8.40 12.86
N ARG A 93 11.30 -8.08 12.47
CA ARG A 93 10.59 -6.87 12.86
C ARG A 93 9.18 -7.21 13.30
N GLU A 94 8.65 -6.41 14.20
CA GLU A 94 7.24 -6.50 14.58
C GLU A 94 6.39 -5.78 13.54
N GLY A 95 5.40 -6.50 12.99
CA GLY A 95 4.38 -5.95 12.11
C GLY A 95 3.00 -6.01 12.76
N THR A 96 2.21 -4.96 12.61
CA THR A 96 0.83 -4.91 13.10
C THR A 96 -0.15 -5.07 11.94
N VAL A 97 -1.07 -6.02 12.05
CA VAL A 97 -2.11 -6.27 11.05
C VAL A 97 -3.11 -5.11 11.04
N PHE A 98 -3.19 -4.39 9.93
CA PHE A 98 -4.16 -3.29 9.76
C PHE A 98 -5.22 -3.58 8.70
N TYR A 99 -5.01 -4.59 7.87
CA TYR A 99 -5.96 -5.01 6.85
C TYR A 99 -6.02 -6.53 6.77
N ARG A 100 -7.22 -7.04 6.62
CA ARG A 100 -7.52 -8.44 6.36
C ARG A 100 -8.59 -8.51 5.27
N ALA A 101 -8.32 -9.21 4.19
CA ALA A 101 -9.28 -9.41 3.12
C ALA A 101 -10.50 -10.19 3.59
N VAL A 102 -11.67 -9.82 3.06
CA VAL A 102 -12.93 -10.53 3.28
C VAL A 102 -13.12 -11.62 2.23
N ASP A 103 -12.60 -11.38 1.04
CA ASP A 103 -12.68 -12.32 -0.08
C ASP A 103 -11.42 -13.20 -0.14
N ALA A 104 -11.65 -14.47 -0.48
CA ALA A 104 -10.57 -15.42 -0.72
C ALA A 104 -10.03 -15.28 -2.14
N ASP A 105 -8.72 -15.33 -2.28
CA ASP A 105 -8.04 -15.48 -3.55
C ASP A 105 -7.42 -16.88 -3.65
N TYR A 106 -7.05 -17.30 -4.86
CA TYR A 106 -6.38 -18.58 -5.04
C TYR A 106 -4.86 -18.39 -4.98
N ALA A 107 -4.18 -19.28 -4.25
CA ALA A 107 -2.73 -19.24 -4.16
C ALA A 107 -2.08 -19.39 -5.55
N THR A 108 -1.46 -18.31 -6.03
CA THR A 108 -0.73 -18.27 -7.31
C THR A 108 0.77 -18.59 -7.14
N GLN A 109 1.12 -19.51 -6.25
CA GLN A 109 2.52 -19.88 -6.07
C GLN A 109 3.00 -20.81 -7.18
N ARG A 110 4.09 -20.43 -7.85
CA ARG A 110 4.72 -21.21 -8.94
C ARG A 110 5.33 -22.54 -8.51
N ASP A 111 5.60 -22.75 -7.23
CA ASP A 111 6.36 -23.89 -6.70
C ASP A 111 5.54 -24.84 -5.81
N VAL A 112 4.21 -24.79 -5.89
CA VAL A 112 3.39 -25.67 -5.05
C VAL A 112 3.03 -26.93 -5.80
N SER A 113 3.35 -28.08 -5.19
CA SER A 113 2.91 -29.41 -5.59
C SER A 113 1.42 -29.43 -5.99
N ARG A 114 1.06 -30.21 -7.00
CA ARG A 114 -0.30 -30.27 -7.58
C ARG A 114 -1.43 -30.39 -6.56
N THR A 115 -1.14 -30.90 -5.37
CA THR A 115 -2.11 -31.11 -4.27
C THR A 115 -2.44 -29.82 -3.50
N LYS A 116 -1.66 -28.75 -3.65
CA LYS A 116 -1.86 -27.48 -2.92
C LYS A 116 -2.45 -26.33 -3.76
N ARG A 117 -2.83 -26.57 -5.01
CA ARG A 117 -3.34 -25.53 -5.92
C ARG A 117 -4.75 -25.00 -5.58
N ASP A 118 -5.51 -25.78 -4.80
CA ASP A 118 -6.91 -25.46 -4.49
C ASP A 118 -7.10 -24.85 -3.09
N ILE A 119 -5.99 -24.46 -2.42
CA ILE A 119 -6.07 -23.81 -1.12
C ILE A 119 -6.40 -22.34 -1.33
N LYS A 120 -7.50 -21.92 -0.77
CA LYS A 120 -7.90 -20.52 -0.70
C LYS A 120 -7.00 -19.78 0.26
N THR A 121 -6.56 -18.61 -0.15
CA THR A 121 -5.74 -17.71 0.66
C THR A 121 -6.45 -16.39 0.86
N PHE A 122 -6.16 -15.75 1.98
CA PHE A 122 -6.67 -14.42 2.33
C PHE A 122 -5.50 -13.47 2.47
N GLU A 123 -5.60 -12.33 1.82
CA GLU A 123 -4.60 -11.29 1.94
C GLU A 123 -4.67 -10.62 3.30
N ILE A 124 -3.55 -10.49 3.97
CA ILE A 124 -3.37 -9.63 5.13
C ILE A 124 -2.27 -8.61 4.84
N ARG A 125 -2.38 -7.43 5.43
CA ARG A 125 -1.35 -6.40 5.36
C ARG A 125 -0.92 -6.00 6.74
N LEU A 126 0.39 -5.97 6.92
CA LEU A 126 1.03 -5.60 8.17
C LEU A 126 1.82 -4.32 7.99
N ARG A 127 1.65 -3.38 8.87
CA ARG A 127 2.48 -2.18 8.94
C ARG A 127 3.69 -2.47 9.82
N CYS A 128 4.88 -2.26 9.26
CA CYS A 128 6.15 -2.41 9.96
C CYS A 128 6.82 -1.04 10.10
N ASP A 129 7.58 -0.84 11.17
CA ASP A 129 8.42 0.35 11.34
C ASP A 129 9.59 0.30 10.34
N ASN A 130 9.81 1.38 9.60
CA ASN A 130 10.88 1.53 8.60
C ASN A 130 11.72 2.79 8.82
N LYS A 131 11.93 3.19 10.09
CA LYS A 131 12.72 4.40 10.42
C LYS A 131 14.16 4.34 9.91
N ASP A 132 14.72 3.17 9.86
CA ASP A 132 16.07 2.89 9.34
C ASP A 132 16.11 2.80 7.80
N ARG A 133 14.95 2.84 7.12
CA ARG A 133 14.80 2.72 5.67
C ARG A 133 15.43 1.46 5.05
N ALA A 134 15.48 0.39 5.83
CA ALA A 134 15.96 -0.90 5.36
C ALA A 134 14.93 -1.65 4.49
N LEU A 135 13.65 -1.34 4.65
CA LEU A 135 12.58 -1.90 3.82
C LEU A 135 12.44 -1.12 2.51
N ALA A 136 12.33 -1.83 1.41
CA ALA A 136 12.08 -1.29 0.09
C ALA A 136 10.85 -1.94 -0.56
N VAL A 137 10.20 -1.21 -1.46
CA VAL A 137 9.09 -1.75 -2.26
C VAL A 137 9.59 -2.87 -3.15
N GLY A 138 8.84 -3.98 -3.20
CA GLY A 138 9.22 -5.17 -3.97
C GLY A 138 10.14 -6.14 -3.24
N MET A 139 10.57 -5.83 -2.01
CA MET A 139 11.33 -6.75 -1.18
C MET A 139 10.46 -7.91 -0.71
N THR A 140 11.01 -9.13 -0.72
CA THR A 140 10.34 -10.29 -0.13
C THR A 140 10.43 -10.25 1.39
N ALA A 141 9.36 -10.61 2.08
CA ALA A 141 9.33 -10.75 3.53
C ALA A 141 8.54 -12.01 3.91
N TYR A 142 8.87 -12.59 5.05
CA TYR A 142 8.19 -13.77 5.57
C TYR A 142 7.45 -13.40 6.85
N VAL A 143 6.14 -13.57 6.87
CA VAL A 143 5.33 -13.36 8.07
C VAL A 143 5.26 -14.67 8.85
N ILE A 144 5.68 -14.65 10.11
CA ILE A 144 5.63 -15.80 10.99
C ILE A 144 4.29 -15.78 11.72
N LEU A 145 3.46 -16.76 11.41
CA LEU A 145 2.18 -16.93 12.09
C LEU A 145 2.43 -17.52 13.49
N PRO A 146 1.87 -16.95 14.57
CA PRO A 146 1.91 -17.55 15.88
C PRO A 146 1.01 -18.80 15.88
N LEU A 147 1.57 -19.93 15.51
CA LEU A 147 0.91 -21.21 15.68
C LEU A 147 0.90 -21.49 17.18
N GLN A 148 -0.19 -21.13 17.87
CA GLN A 148 -0.43 -21.74 19.17
C GLN A 148 -0.68 -23.22 18.90
N ASP A 149 0.22 -24.07 19.34
CA ASP A 149 0.03 -25.50 19.37
C ASP A 149 -1.31 -25.78 20.06
N THR A 150 -2.31 -26.08 19.25
CA THR A 150 -3.53 -26.69 19.76
C THR A 150 -3.09 -28.08 20.19
N GLY A 151 -2.88 -28.24 21.52
CA GLY A 151 -2.32 -29.41 22.13
C GLY A 151 -2.79 -30.69 21.43
N ALA A 152 -1.85 -31.44 20.92
CA ALA A 152 -2.08 -32.81 20.53
C ALA A 152 -2.74 -33.49 21.72
N ALA A 153 -4.00 -33.91 21.55
CA ALA A 153 -4.66 -34.79 22.52
C ALA A 153 -3.73 -35.98 22.78
N PRO A 154 -3.46 -36.35 24.05
CA PRO A 154 -2.63 -37.48 24.33
C PRO A 154 -3.26 -38.72 23.69
N ALA A 155 -2.43 -39.45 22.91
CA ALA A 155 -2.83 -40.71 22.33
C ALA A 155 -3.36 -41.63 23.42
N PRO A 156 -4.48 -42.35 23.19
CA PRO A 156 -4.98 -43.33 24.17
C PRO A 156 -3.94 -44.41 24.38
N ALA A 157 -3.68 -44.70 25.67
CA ALA A 157 -2.76 -45.76 26.06
C ALA A 157 -3.24 -47.10 25.50
N PRO A 158 -2.31 -47.99 25.03
CA PRO A 158 -2.66 -49.33 24.61
C PRO A 158 -3.13 -50.15 25.82
N GLN A 159 -4.28 -50.81 25.66
CA GLN A 159 -4.75 -51.86 26.57
C GLN A 159 -4.03 -53.16 26.33
#